data_2b6efd39d4199b5b6483cb437ae3b575
#
_entry.id   2b6efd39d4199b5b6483cb437ae3b575
#
_cell.length_a   1.000
_cell.length_b   1.000
_cell.length_c   1.000
_cell.angle_alpha   90.00
_cell.angle_beta   90.00
_cell.angle_gamma   90.00
#
_symmetry.space_group_name_H-M   'P 1'
#
loop_
_entity.id
_entity.type
_entity.pdbx_description
1 polymer ?
#
loop_
_entity_poly.entity_id
_entity_poly.type
_entity_poly.pdbx_seq_one_letter_code
_entity_poly.pdbx_strand_id
1 'polypeptide(L)'
;EAGGDGRVTFVEADAQHLPFPDAKFQIVCVAFGLRNVTDTDQGLREMTRVCAPGGKVAVLEFSQPAWKPFRAVYNWYFKNILPRIGQWLSGSPQQAYTYLPASVGEFPCGEALAVKMRNAGLREVWFKPFTLGIATLYVGTK
;
A
#
# COMPACT_ATOMS: atom_id res chain seq x y z
N GLU A 1 17.87 -15.41 9.49
CA GLU A 1 17.63 -15.05 10.91
C GLU A 1 18.02 -13.58 11.09
N ALA A 2 17.03 -12.68 11.06
CA ALA A 2 17.25 -11.31 11.47
C ALA A 2 17.16 -11.28 13.00
N GLY A 3 18.30 -11.17 13.68
CA GLY A 3 18.40 -11.00 15.13
C GLY A 3 17.67 -9.73 15.57
N GLY A 4 16.40 -9.87 15.91
CA GLY A 4 15.62 -8.79 16.49
C GLY A 4 15.96 -8.64 17.98
N ASP A 5 16.18 -7.42 18.41
CA ASP A 5 16.43 -6.98 19.81
C ASP A 5 15.21 -7.23 20.74
N GLY A 6 14.54 -8.37 20.64
CA GLY A 6 13.40 -8.76 21.49
C GLY A 6 12.15 -7.87 21.40
N ARG A 7 12.21 -6.75 20.65
CA ARG A 7 11.13 -5.76 20.49
C ARG A 7 10.27 -5.98 19.24
N VAL A 8 10.76 -6.81 18.30
CA VAL A 8 10.07 -7.09 17.03
C VAL A 8 9.81 -8.59 16.94
N THR A 9 8.56 -8.93 16.65
CA THR A 9 8.14 -10.32 16.39
C THR A 9 7.67 -10.43 14.94
N PHE A 10 8.21 -11.38 14.19
CA PHE A 10 7.77 -11.70 12.84
C PHE A 10 6.76 -12.85 12.91
N VAL A 11 5.62 -12.64 12.23
CA VAL A 11 4.54 -13.62 12.13
C VAL A 11 4.21 -13.81 10.68
N GLU A 12 4.24 -15.04 10.17
CA GLU A 12 3.76 -15.38 8.84
C GLU A 12 2.23 -15.45 8.88
N ALA A 13 1.57 -14.65 8.03
CA ALA A 13 0.12 -14.56 8.00
C ALA A 13 -0.41 -14.03 6.67
N ASP A 14 -1.66 -14.39 6.35
CA ASP A 14 -2.44 -13.75 5.28
C ASP A 14 -3.02 -12.43 5.80
N ALA A 15 -2.80 -11.35 5.06
CA ALA A 15 -3.35 -10.03 5.38
C ALA A 15 -4.89 -9.99 5.37
N GLN A 16 -5.54 -10.97 4.73
CA GLN A 16 -6.99 -11.13 4.70
C GLN A 16 -7.53 -11.88 5.92
N HIS A 17 -6.64 -12.52 6.73
CA HIS A 17 -6.98 -13.29 7.93
C HIS A 17 -5.84 -13.17 8.94
N LEU A 18 -5.75 -12.04 9.60
CA LEU A 18 -4.67 -11.77 10.55
C LEU A 18 -4.83 -12.61 11.83
N PRO A 19 -3.79 -13.34 12.29
CA PRO A 19 -3.85 -14.22 13.46
C PRO A 19 -3.75 -13.44 14.78
N PHE A 20 -4.45 -12.33 14.87
CA PHE A 20 -4.49 -11.48 16.05
C PHE A 20 -5.93 -11.24 16.51
N PRO A 21 -6.17 -11.12 17.82
CA PRO A 21 -7.48 -10.76 18.35
C PRO A 21 -7.89 -9.33 17.94
N ASP A 22 -9.17 -9.07 18.05
CA ASP A 22 -9.74 -7.74 17.82
C ASP A 22 -9.12 -6.70 18.74
N ALA A 23 -9.01 -5.47 18.26
CA ALA A 23 -8.62 -4.31 19.07
C ALA A 23 -7.26 -4.42 19.77
N LYS A 24 -6.31 -5.16 19.18
CA LYS A 24 -4.99 -5.42 19.80
C LYS A 24 -4.01 -4.27 19.64
N PHE A 25 -4.02 -3.58 18.50
CA PHE A 25 -2.96 -2.64 18.12
C PHE A 25 -3.45 -1.20 18.08
N GLN A 26 -2.67 -0.27 18.61
CA GLN A 26 -2.96 1.17 18.52
C GLN A 26 -2.68 1.72 17.12
N ILE A 27 -1.73 1.14 16.41
CA ILE A 27 -1.38 1.50 15.04
C ILE A 27 -1.27 0.22 14.22
N VAL A 28 -1.93 0.21 13.08
CA VAL A 28 -1.82 -0.84 12.05
C VAL A 28 -1.40 -0.18 10.75
N CYS A 29 -0.31 -0.62 10.15
CA CYS A 29 0.15 0.00 8.91
C CYS A 29 0.58 -1.01 7.85
N VAL A 30 0.45 -0.61 6.60
CA VAL A 30 0.97 -1.31 5.44
C VAL A 30 1.65 -0.32 4.50
N ALA A 31 2.83 -0.68 3.99
CA ALA A 31 3.54 0.12 2.99
C ALA A 31 3.82 -0.72 1.75
N PHE A 32 3.34 -0.24 0.61
CA PHE A 32 3.56 -0.83 -0.73
C PHE A 32 3.15 -2.29 -0.88
N GLY A 33 2.25 -2.78 -0.03
CA GLY A 33 1.82 -4.17 0.02
C GLY A 33 0.34 -4.39 -0.21
N LEU A 34 -0.52 -3.39 0.04
CA LEU A 34 -1.97 -3.56 -0.01
C LEU A 34 -2.47 -3.91 -1.41
N ARG A 35 -1.85 -3.39 -2.47
CA ARG A 35 -2.18 -3.69 -3.86
C ARG A 35 -1.94 -5.16 -4.25
N ASN A 36 -1.12 -5.89 -3.48
CA ASN A 36 -0.82 -7.29 -3.70
C ASN A 36 -1.79 -8.23 -2.97
N VAL A 37 -2.67 -7.69 -2.13
CA VAL A 37 -3.70 -8.45 -1.42
C VAL A 37 -4.86 -8.72 -2.39
N THR A 38 -5.24 -9.98 -2.52
CA THR A 38 -6.26 -10.42 -3.50
C THR A 38 -7.60 -9.74 -3.26
N ASP A 39 -8.08 -9.69 -2.03
CA ASP A 39 -9.24 -8.91 -1.61
C ASP A 39 -8.81 -7.75 -0.72
N THR A 40 -8.61 -6.58 -1.34
CA THR A 40 -8.23 -5.34 -0.66
C THR A 40 -9.26 -4.93 0.41
N ASP A 41 -10.55 -5.14 0.16
CA ASP A 41 -11.60 -4.75 1.11
C ASP A 41 -11.56 -5.65 2.34
N GLN A 42 -11.28 -6.95 2.16
CA GLN A 42 -11.08 -7.87 3.28
C GLN A 42 -9.81 -7.53 4.06
N GLY A 43 -8.70 -7.23 3.40
CA GLY A 43 -7.48 -6.79 4.06
C GLY A 43 -7.68 -5.53 4.91
N LEU A 44 -8.40 -4.53 4.39
CA LEU A 44 -8.75 -3.32 5.13
C LEU A 44 -9.68 -3.61 6.32
N ARG A 45 -10.65 -4.52 6.18
CA ARG A 45 -11.50 -4.96 7.31
C ARG A 45 -10.68 -5.63 8.41
N GLU A 46 -9.74 -6.49 8.06
CA GLU A 46 -8.85 -7.15 9.01
C GLU A 46 -7.92 -6.16 9.72
N MET A 47 -7.32 -5.23 8.99
CA MET A 47 -6.52 -4.14 9.58
C MET A 47 -7.37 -3.31 10.58
N THR A 48 -8.61 -3.01 10.22
CA THR A 48 -9.54 -2.29 11.08
C THR A 48 -9.95 -3.14 12.28
N ARG A 49 -10.20 -4.44 12.11
CA ARG A 49 -10.59 -5.36 13.17
C ARG A 49 -9.53 -5.41 14.27
N VAL A 50 -8.27 -5.63 13.90
CA VAL A 50 -7.15 -5.75 14.86
C VAL A 50 -6.70 -4.41 15.43
N CYS A 51 -7.09 -3.28 14.81
CA CYS A 51 -6.86 -1.94 15.35
C CYS A 51 -7.75 -1.68 16.56
N ALA A 52 -7.21 -1.08 17.62
CA ALA A 52 -7.97 -0.72 18.81
C ALA A 52 -8.90 0.50 18.55
N PRO A 53 -10.00 0.63 19.30
CA PRO A 53 -10.81 1.85 19.26
C PRO A 53 -9.96 3.10 19.51
N GLY A 54 -10.11 4.13 18.67
CA GLY A 54 -9.28 5.34 18.69
C GLY A 54 -7.88 5.16 18.08
N GLY A 55 -7.51 3.94 17.71
CA GLY A 55 -6.26 3.64 17.02
C GLY A 55 -6.26 4.12 15.56
N LYS A 56 -5.11 4.01 14.91
CA LYS A 56 -4.91 4.48 13.53
C LYS A 56 -4.59 3.32 12.59
N VAL A 57 -5.22 3.33 11.42
CA VAL A 57 -4.84 2.48 10.29
C VAL A 57 -4.19 3.38 9.24
N ALA A 58 -2.95 3.05 8.87
CA ALA A 58 -2.16 3.80 7.90
C ALA A 58 -1.82 2.94 6.69
N VAL A 59 -2.07 3.46 5.50
CA VAL A 59 -1.73 2.82 4.22
C VAL A 59 -0.84 3.77 3.44
N LEU A 60 0.38 3.35 3.14
CA LEU A 60 1.27 4.03 2.20
C LEU A 60 1.31 3.20 0.91
N GLU A 61 0.87 3.77 -0.20
CA GLU A 61 0.82 3.02 -1.46
C GLU A 61 1.19 3.89 -2.64
N PHE A 62 1.65 3.24 -3.72
CA PHE A 62 1.89 3.94 -4.97
C PHE A 62 0.59 4.49 -5.54
N SER A 63 0.71 5.64 -6.18
CA SER A 63 -0.41 6.32 -6.84
C SER A 63 0.05 6.93 -8.16
N GLN A 64 -0.90 7.40 -8.96
CA GLN A 64 -0.58 8.07 -10.20
C GLN A 64 -0.54 9.59 -10.01
N PRO A 65 0.47 10.27 -10.56
CA PRO A 65 0.53 11.72 -10.53
C PRO A 65 -0.75 12.37 -11.05
N ALA A 66 -1.30 13.32 -10.31
CA ALA A 66 -2.53 14.02 -10.68
C ALA A 66 -2.33 14.94 -11.89
N TRP A 67 -1.13 15.52 -12.05
CA TRP A 67 -0.81 16.42 -13.14
C TRP A 67 -0.57 15.64 -14.44
N LYS A 68 -1.48 15.82 -15.40
CA LYS A 68 -1.49 15.03 -16.66
C LYS A 68 -0.17 15.03 -17.43
N PRO A 69 0.55 16.17 -17.66
CA PRO A 69 1.82 16.16 -18.38
C PRO A 69 2.88 15.34 -17.65
N PHE A 70 2.99 15.50 -16.34
CA PHE A 70 3.95 14.73 -15.53
C PHE A 70 3.61 13.24 -15.49
N ARG A 71 2.33 12.90 -15.43
CA ARG A 71 1.87 11.50 -15.51
C ARG A 71 2.24 10.86 -16.86
N ALA A 72 2.15 11.59 -17.97
CA ALA A 72 2.57 11.07 -19.27
C ALA A 72 4.08 10.76 -19.32
N VAL A 73 4.92 11.68 -18.80
CA VAL A 73 6.38 11.49 -18.70
C VAL A 73 6.71 10.35 -17.73
N TYR A 74 6.06 10.28 -16.59
CA TYR A 74 6.21 9.23 -15.60
C TYR A 74 5.88 7.84 -16.19
N ASN A 75 4.73 7.70 -16.84
CA ASN A 75 4.33 6.44 -17.47
C ASN A 75 5.26 6.04 -18.61
N TRP A 76 5.73 7.00 -19.39
CA TRP A 76 6.71 6.75 -20.45
C TRP A 76 8.05 6.26 -19.87
N TYR A 77 8.55 6.91 -18.80
CA TYR A 77 9.77 6.51 -18.09
C TYR A 77 9.64 5.08 -17.53
N PHE A 78 8.56 4.80 -16.83
CA PHE A 78 8.31 3.49 -16.23
C PHE A 78 8.16 2.38 -17.26
N LYS A 79 7.57 2.69 -18.42
CA LYS A 79 7.36 1.71 -19.50
C LYS A 79 8.61 1.46 -20.34
N ASN A 80 9.43 2.49 -20.57
CA ASN A 80 10.50 2.43 -21.58
C ASN A 80 11.91 2.45 -20.98
N ILE A 81 12.12 3.11 -19.86
CA ILE A 81 13.46 3.33 -19.27
C ILE A 81 13.71 2.38 -18.10
N LEU A 82 12.82 2.34 -17.13
CA LEU A 82 12.98 1.56 -15.91
C LEU A 82 13.25 0.07 -16.17
N PRO A 83 12.55 -0.63 -17.09
CA PRO A 83 12.84 -2.03 -17.40
C PRO A 83 14.25 -2.24 -17.95
N ARG A 84 14.74 -1.29 -18.78
CA ARG A 84 16.09 -1.38 -19.37
C ARG A 84 17.18 -1.19 -18.31
N ILE A 85 17.01 -0.23 -17.42
CA ILE A 85 17.94 0.01 -16.30
C ILE A 85 17.92 -1.18 -15.35
N GLY A 86 16.72 -1.68 -15.01
CA GLY A 86 16.57 -2.83 -14.12
C GLY A 86 17.22 -4.10 -14.69
N GLN A 87 17.08 -4.34 -15.99
CA GLN A 87 17.71 -5.45 -16.67
C GLN A 87 19.24 -5.35 -16.69
N TRP A 88 19.76 -4.13 -16.85
CA TRP A 88 21.19 -3.86 -16.84
C TRP A 88 21.84 -4.03 -15.45
N LEU A 89 21.12 -3.65 -14.38
CA LEU A 89 21.65 -3.67 -13.01
C LEU A 89 21.46 -5.00 -12.28
N SER A 90 20.37 -5.73 -12.52
CA SER A 90 20.00 -6.89 -11.69
C SER A 90 20.19 -8.23 -12.37
N GLY A 91 20.34 -8.28 -13.69
CA GLY A 91 20.37 -9.56 -14.43
C GLY A 91 19.10 -10.43 -14.23
N SER A 92 18.10 -9.90 -13.52
CA SER A 92 16.88 -10.61 -13.15
C SER A 92 15.79 -10.52 -14.23
N PRO A 93 14.89 -11.52 -14.32
CA PRO A 93 13.89 -11.57 -15.37
C PRO A 93 12.95 -10.36 -15.33
N GLN A 94 12.55 -9.89 -16.50
CA GLN A 94 11.71 -8.71 -16.81
C GLN A 94 10.40 -8.57 -16.01
N GLN A 95 9.94 -9.61 -15.33
CA GLN A 95 8.60 -9.68 -14.72
C GLN A 95 8.36 -8.68 -13.59
N ALA A 96 9.37 -8.38 -12.75
CA ALA A 96 9.19 -7.45 -11.64
C ALA A 96 8.97 -6.00 -12.08
N TYR A 97 9.63 -5.58 -13.15
CA TYR A 97 9.56 -4.19 -13.66
C TYR A 97 8.37 -3.92 -14.57
N THR A 98 7.75 -4.97 -15.13
CA THR A 98 6.49 -4.87 -15.88
C THR A 98 5.27 -4.94 -14.99
N TYR A 99 5.34 -5.71 -13.89
CA TYR A 99 4.24 -5.87 -12.94
C TYR A 99 3.92 -4.58 -12.19
N LEU A 100 4.94 -3.83 -11.74
CA LEU A 100 4.75 -2.64 -10.92
C LEU A 100 3.89 -1.55 -11.61
N PRO A 101 4.17 -1.12 -12.86
CA PRO A 101 3.33 -0.14 -13.53
C PRO A 101 1.87 -0.59 -13.74
N ALA A 102 1.67 -1.87 -14.04
CA ALA A 102 0.34 -2.43 -14.25
C ALA A 102 -0.47 -2.42 -12.94
N SER A 103 0.09 -2.95 -11.85
CA SER A 103 -0.57 -3.02 -10.56
C SER A 103 -0.88 -1.63 -9.97
N VAL A 104 0.01 -0.64 -10.16
CA VAL A 104 -0.23 0.75 -9.72
C VAL A 104 -1.33 1.41 -10.57
N GLY A 105 -1.45 1.03 -11.86
CA GLY A 105 -2.47 1.56 -12.76
C GLY A 105 -3.89 1.11 -12.42
N GLU A 106 -4.05 -0.08 -11.90
CA GLU A 106 -5.34 -0.71 -11.59
C GLU A 106 -5.76 -0.50 -10.13
N PHE A 107 -4.83 -0.24 -9.23
CA PHE A 107 -5.13 -0.08 -7.81
C PHE A 107 -5.85 1.25 -7.52
N PRO A 108 -6.93 1.25 -6.71
CA PRO A 108 -7.65 2.47 -6.36
C PRO A 108 -6.75 3.44 -5.61
N CYS A 109 -6.77 4.71 -6.01
CA CYS A 109 -5.97 5.76 -5.39
C CYS A 109 -6.82 7.02 -5.09
N GLY A 110 -6.30 7.90 -4.23
CA GLY A 110 -6.98 9.12 -3.82
C GLY A 110 -8.29 8.81 -3.10
N GLU A 111 -9.37 9.48 -3.48
CA GLU A 111 -10.68 9.31 -2.85
C GLU A 111 -11.23 7.88 -2.99
N ALA A 112 -10.92 7.17 -4.06
CA ALA A 112 -11.40 5.80 -4.25
C ALA A 112 -10.89 4.84 -3.13
N LEU A 113 -9.62 4.95 -2.73
CA LEU A 113 -9.10 4.17 -1.61
C LEU A 113 -9.62 4.70 -0.25
N ALA A 114 -9.76 6.01 -0.11
CA ALA A 114 -10.33 6.60 1.11
C ALA A 114 -11.78 6.12 1.37
N VAL A 115 -12.59 5.98 0.33
CA VAL A 115 -13.94 5.40 0.42
C VAL A 115 -13.88 3.95 0.88
N LYS A 116 -12.96 3.12 0.34
CA LYS A 116 -12.78 1.73 0.80
C LYS A 116 -12.39 1.66 2.28
N MET A 117 -11.51 2.55 2.74
CA MET A 117 -11.14 2.62 4.16
C MET A 117 -12.33 3.00 5.05
N ARG A 118 -13.18 3.94 4.63
CA ARG A 118 -14.43 4.28 5.36
C ARG A 118 -15.40 3.10 5.38
N ASN A 119 -15.56 2.39 4.27
CA ASN A 119 -16.40 1.19 4.19
C ASN A 119 -15.88 0.04 5.08
N ALA A 120 -14.58 0.00 5.36
CA ALA A 120 -13.98 -0.92 6.31
C ALA A 120 -14.19 -0.50 7.80
N GLY A 121 -14.90 0.60 8.06
CA GLY A 121 -15.25 1.07 9.41
C GLY A 121 -14.33 2.15 9.98
N LEU A 122 -13.44 2.72 9.18
CA LEU A 122 -12.57 3.81 9.62
C LEU A 122 -13.26 5.18 9.48
N ARG A 123 -13.00 6.06 10.44
CA ARG A 123 -13.49 7.45 10.49
C ARG A 123 -12.35 8.42 10.23
N GLU A 124 -12.67 9.69 10.00
CA GLU A 124 -11.68 10.76 9.81
C GLU A 124 -10.58 10.38 8.79
N VAL A 125 -10.98 9.68 7.73
CA VAL A 125 -10.04 9.24 6.71
C VAL A 125 -9.57 10.44 5.89
N TRP A 126 -8.26 10.66 5.91
CA TRP A 126 -7.59 11.66 5.08
C TRP A 126 -6.44 11.02 4.30
N PHE A 127 -6.01 11.69 3.25
CA PHE A 127 -4.84 11.24 2.49
C PHE A 127 -3.98 12.43 2.05
N LYS A 128 -2.68 12.16 1.91
CA LYS A 128 -1.68 13.13 1.47
C LYS A 128 -0.77 12.53 0.42
N PRO A 129 -0.76 13.08 -0.81
CA PRO A 129 0.19 12.66 -1.83
C PRO A 129 1.59 13.18 -1.53
N PHE A 130 2.60 12.35 -1.83
CA PHE A 130 4.02 12.66 -1.78
C PHE A 130 4.63 12.58 -3.17
N THR A 131 5.78 13.23 -3.35
CA THR A 131 6.58 13.14 -4.58
C THR A 131 5.73 13.35 -5.83
N LEU A 132 5.02 14.49 -5.90
CA LEU A 132 4.13 14.87 -7.01
C LEU A 132 3.00 13.85 -7.28
N GLY A 133 2.64 13.03 -6.30
CA GLY A 133 1.59 12.04 -6.40
C GLY A 133 2.05 10.64 -6.80
N ILE A 134 3.34 10.33 -6.72
CA ILE A 134 3.87 8.98 -6.97
C ILE A 134 3.53 8.02 -5.83
N ALA A 135 3.48 8.52 -4.60
CA ALA A 135 3.03 7.77 -3.44
C ALA A 135 2.01 8.60 -2.66
N THR A 136 1.07 7.93 -2.01
CA THR A 136 0.06 8.59 -1.19
C THR A 136 -0.06 7.86 0.15
N LEU A 137 -0.02 8.62 1.24
CA LEU A 137 -0.31 8.14 2.58
C LEU A 137 -1.79 8.38 2.88
N TYR A 138 -2.46 7.35 3.35
CA TYR A 138 -3.83 7.38 3.84
C TYR A 138 -3.82 7.05 5.33
N VAL A 139 -4.60 7.75 6.11
CA VAL A 139 -4.76 7.48 7.55
C VAL A 139 -6.22 7.59 7.91
N GLY A 140 -6.72 6.59 8.63
CA GLY A 140 -8.06 6.58 9.21
C GLY A 140 -8.02 6.23 10.70
N THR A 141 -9.02 6.67 11.45
CA THR A 141 -9.20 6.37 12.87
C THR A 141 -10.31 5.31 13.03
N LYS A 142 -10.09 4.30 13.86
CA LYS A 142 -11.15 3.36 14.23
C LYS A 142 -12.07 3.91 15.29
#